data_ee5ab835fe4fc82ef1d6bf7772f0f496
#
_entry.id   ee5ab835fe4fc82ef1d6bf7772f0f496
#
_cell.length_a   1.000
_cell.length_b   1.000
_cell.length_c   1.000
_cell.angle_alpha   90.00
_cell.angle_beta   90.00
_cell.angle_gamma   90.00
#
_symmetry.space_group_name_H-M   'P 1'
#
loop_
_entity.id
_entity.type
_entity.pdbx_description
1 polymer ?
#
loop_
_entity_poly.entity_id
_entity_poly.type
_entity_poly.pdbx_seq_one_letter_code
_entity_poly.pdbx_strand_id
1 'polypeptide(L)'
;LYAKYSGRASGLQYGDFTLRSGMDYNTILKTLSVQQVKRKTITITFPEGYTAVAIAQKMEENGLCSVDDFLACANGEDGSDFSQYDFWNAIPDTEGRLMKCEGYLFPDTYEFFTDDSVYNYVNTFYKEFDAKTSDLWDTINEKGTTMNDVVILASFIQEEAGMPAEDAKVSACFHNRLESDDPQWAEHKLESNASSYIMNDSDNNYLWNSPTAAYYGWPEQGAIP
;
A
#
# COMPACT_ATOMS: atom_id res chain seq x y z
N LEU A 1 35.13 21.56 -17.97
CA LEU A 1 36.32 22.38 -18.04
C LEU A 1 37.16 22.21 -16.76
N TYR A 2 36.60 22.48 -15.55
CA TYR A 2 37.31 22.41 -14.29
C TYR A 2 37.92 21.02 -14.00
N ALA A 3 37.18 19.92 -14.21
CA ALA A 3 37.68 18.54 -14.03
C ALA A 3 38.91 18.24 -14.91
N LYS A 4 38.92 18.79 -16.13
CA LYS A 4 40.03 18.62 -17.06
C LYS A 4 41.27 19.43 -16.60
N TYR A 5 41.07 20.66 -16.15
CA TYR A 5 42.18 21.51 -15.64
C TYR A 5 42.76 21.04 -14.32
N SER A 6 41.92 20.44 -13.44
CA SER A 6 42.38 19.88 -12.17
C SER A 6 42.99 18.49 -12.29
N GLY A 7 43.09 17.92 -13.50
CA GLY A 7 43.63 16.59 -13.75
C GLY A 7 42.73 15.43 -13.25
N ARG A 8 41.49 15.70 -12.84
CA ARG A 8 40.57 14.71 -12.24
C ARG A 8 39.55 14.14 -13.23
N ALA A 9 39.60 14.51 -14.49
CA ALA A 9 38.64 14.07 -15.48
C ALA A 9 38.63 12.56 -15.72
N SER A 10 39.83 11.92 -15.63
CA SER A 10 39.99 10.47 -15.80
C SER A 10 39.48 9.62 -14.64
N GLY A 11 39.21 10.25 -13.48
CA GLY A 11 38.71 9.56 -12.30
C GLY A 11 37.17 9.59 -12.19
N LEU A 12 36.49 10.28 -13.10
CA LEU A 12 35.02 10.37 -13.06
C LEU A 12 34.40 9.02 -13.41
N GLN A 13 33.43 8.61 -12.63
CA GLN A 13 32.68 7.37 -12.82
C GLN A 13 31.36 7.64 -13.56
N TYR A 14 30.86 6.62 -14.23
CA TYR A 14 29.53 6.61 -14.83
C TYR A 14 28.52 6.08 -13.81
N GLY A 15 27.34 6.71 -13.70
CA GLY A 15 26.29 6.31 -12.78
C GLY A 15 25.42 7.47 -12.33
N ASP A 16 24.47 7.19 -11.45
CA ASP A 16 23.59 8.17 -10.84
C ASP A 16 24.21 8.74 -9.57
N PHE A 17 24.28 10.05 -9.47
CA PHE A 17 24.92 10.75 -8.34
C PHE A 17 23.97 11.81 -7.78
N THR A 18 23.82 11.81 -6.46
CA THR A 18 23.07 12.88 -5.79
C THR A 18 23.97 14.07 -5.53
N LEU A 19 23.67 15.20 -6.16
CA LEU A 19 24.34 16.48 -5.94
C LEU A 19 23.38 17.43 -5.21
N ARG A 20 23.95 18.23 -4.29
CA ARG A 20 23.16 19.24 -3.53
C ARG A 20 23.58 20.64 -3.97
N SER A 21 22.64 21.59 -3.93
CA SER A 21 22.95 22.99 -4.17
C SER A 21 23.96 23.49 -3.11
N GLY A 22 24.96 24.29 -3.54
CA GLY A 22 26.00 24.78 -2.65
C GLY A 22 27.24 23.90 -2.52
N MET A 23 27.29 22.74 -3.16
CA MET A 23 28.55 21.97 -3.25
C MET A 23 29.61 22.71 -4.07
N ASP A 24 30.83 22.78 -3.55
CA ASP A 24 31.98 23.27 -4.31
C ASP A 24 32.45 22.24 -5.37
N TYR A 25 33.21 22.73 -6.37
CA TYR A 25 33.64 21.90 -7.49
C TYR A 25 34.50 20.68 -7.06
N ASN A 26 35.29 20.79 -5.97
CA ASN A 26 36.09 19.68 -5.48
C ASN A 26 35.20 18.60 -4.86
N THR A 27 34.18 18.99 -4.09
CA THR A 27 33.22 18.08 -3.50
C THR A 27 32.41 17.37 -4.60
N ILE A 28 31.95 18.10 -5.63
CA ILE A 28 31.28 17.50 -6.79
C ILE A 28 32.17 16.48 -7.48
N LEU A 29 33.42 16.83 -7.80
CA LEU A 29 34.38 15.91 -8.46
C LEU A 29 34.65 14.69 -7.58
N LYS A 30 34.81 14.87 -6.25
CA LYS A 30 34.99 13.76 -5.32
C LYS A 30 33.80 12.81 -5.34
N THR A 31 32.56 13.36 -5.29
CA THR A 31 31.32 12.57 -5.38
C THR A 31 31.25 11.77 -6.69
N LEU A 32 31.55 12.42 -7.82
CA LEU A 32 31.55 11.79 -9.14
C LEU A 32 32.70 10.81 -9.38
N SER A 33 33.74 10.82 -8.53
CA SER A 33 34.91 9.92 -8.62
C SER A 33 34.78 8.69 -7.72
N VAL A 34 33.75 8.63 -6.86
CA VAL A 34 33.50 7.44 -6.04
C VAL A 34 32.83 6.39 -6.96
N GLN A 35 33.45 5.19 -7.01
CA GLN A 35 32.86 4.08 -7.76
C GLN A 35 31.50 3.75 -7.16
N GLN A 36 30.46 3.95 -7.94
CA GLN A 36 29.11 3.50 -7.55
C GLN A 36 29.11 1.97 -7.57
N VAL A 37 29.01 1.38 -6.41
CA VAL A 37 28.70 -0.06 -6.34
C VAL A 37 27.29 -0.20 -6.89
N LYS A 38 27.12 -0.88 -8.02
CA LYS A 38 25.81 -1.15 -8.58
C LYS A 38 25.04 -1.99 -7.57
N ARG A 39 24.09 -1.36 -6.87
CA ARG A 39 23.24 -2.04 -5.91
C ARG A 39 22.47 -3.14 -6.65
N LYS A 40 22.38 -4.30 -6.05
CA LYS A 40 21.61 -5.41 -6.61
C LYS A 40 20.13 -5.12 -6.43
N THR A 41 19.36 -5.27 -7.51
CA THR A 41 17.92 -5.15 -7.49
C THR A 41 17.24 -6.50 -7.73
N ILE A 42 16.00 -6.60 -7.28
CA ILE A 42 15.08 -7.70 -7.56
C ILE A 42 13.73 -7.12 -7.97
N THR A 43 13.11 -7.71 -8.98
CA THR A 43 11.77 -7.33 -9.43
C THR A 43 10.75 -8.34 -8.90
N ILE A 44 9.70 -7.85 -8.24
CA ILE A 44 8.66 -8.67 -7.64
C ILE A 44 7.30 -8.12 -8.06
N THR A 45 6.40 -9.01 -8.51
CA THR A 45 5.00 -8.67 -8.84
C THR A 45 4.10 -9.08 -7.68
N PHE A 46 3.25 -8.16 -7.23
CA PHE A 46 2.21 -8.38 -6.23
C PHE A 46 0.86 -8.29 -6.94
N PRO A 47 0.15 -9.42 -7.10
CA PRO A 47 -1.17 -9.45 -7.72
C PRO A 47 -2.20 -8.68 -6.89
N GLU A 48 -3.27 -8.24 -7.57
CA GLU A 48 -4.48 -7.76 -6.92
C GLU A 48 -5.08 -8.84 -5.99
N GLY A 49 -5.77 -8.44 -4.93
CA GLY A 49 -6.33 -9.36 -3.93
C GLY A 49 -5.33 -9.86 -2.89
N TYR A 50 -4.04 -9.48 -2.95
CA TYR A 50 -3.10 -9.85 -1.89
C TYR A 50 -3.40 -9.08 -0.61
N THR A 51 -3.43 -9.81 0.52
CA THR A 51 -3.48 -9.20 1.86
C THR A 51 -2.11 -8.63 2.25
N ALA A 52 -2.08 -7.76 3.25
CA ALA A 52 -0.84 -7.23 3.80
C ALA A 52 0.12 -8.35 4.27
N VAL A 53 -0.43 -9.42 4.85
CA VAL A 53 0.35 -10.61 5.26
C VAL A 53 0.94 -11.32 4.07
N ALA A 54 0.16 -11.55 3.01
CA ALA A 54 0.65 -12.21 1.79
C ALA A 54 1.76 -11.38 1.10
N ILE A 55 1.63 -10.05 1.13
CA ILE A 55 2.68 -9.14 0.64
C ILE A 55 3.95 -9.30 1.49
N ALA A 56 3.81 -9.25 2.82
CA ALA A 56 4.94 -9.39 3.75
C ALA A 56 5.65 -10.75 3.59
N GLN A 57 4.90 -11.84 3.48
CA GLN A 57 5.45 -13.18 3.22
C GLN A 57 6.24 -13.21 1.92
N LYS A 58 5.72 -12.59 0.87
CA LYS A 58 6.42 -12.52 -0.41
C LYS A 58 7.70 -11.69 -0.35
N MET A 59 7.74 -10.64 0.47
CA MET A 59 8.96 -9.87 0.74
C MET A 59 10.01 -10.75 1.46
N GLU A 60 9.60 -11.53 2.45
CA GLU A 60 10.46 -12.46 3.18
C GLU A 60 10.99 -13.58 2.29
N GLU A 61 10.15 -14.23 1.49
CA GLU A 61 10.52 -15.27 0.52
C GLU A 61 11.59 -14.80 -0.47
N ASN A 62 11.59 -13.51 -0.79
CA ASN A 62 12.59 -12.88 -1.66
C ASN A 62 13.81 -12.33 -0.90
N GLY A 63 13.88 -12.55 0.42
CA GLY A 63 15.02 -12.21 1.25
C GLY A 63 15.22 -10.71 1.48
N LEU A 64 14.15 -9.92 1.43
CA LEU A 64 14.20 -8.46 1.60
C LEU A 64 14.06 -8.04 3.07
N CYS A 65 13.07 -8.60 3.80
CA CYS A 65 12.84 -8.35 5.22
C CYS A 65 12.02 -9.49 5.81
N SER A 66 11.88 -9.55 7.14
CA SER A 66 10.97 -10.48 7.79
C SER A 66 9.51 -10.02 7.67
N VAL A 67 8.57 -10.96 7.80
CA VAL A 67 7.13 -10.65 7.85
C VAL A 67 6.83 -9.66 8.98
N ASP A 68 7.36 -9.93 10.18
CA ASP A 68 7.10 -9.10 11.35
C ASP A 68 7.63 -7.67 11.19
N ASP A 69 8.86 -7.51 10.67
CA ASP A 69 9.45 -6.19 10.44
C ASP A 69 8.66 -5.41 9.39
N PHE A 70 8.22 -6.09 8.30
CA PHE A 70 7.42 -5.44 7.27
C PHE A 70 6.09 -4.95 7.80
N LEU A 71 5.35 -5.79 8.51
CA LEU A 71 4.04 -5.45 9.05
C LEU A 71 4.13 -4.38 10.15
N ALA A 72 5.10 -4.48 11.06
CA ALA A 72 5.32 -3.47 12.08
C ALA A 72 5.61 -2.09 11.45
N CYS A 73 6.45 -2.04 10.43
CA CYS A 73 6.72 -0.82 9.69
C CYS A 73 5.48 -0.31 8.95
N ALA A 74 4.78 -1.18 8.23
CA ALA A 74 3.60 -0.79 7.44
C ALA A 74 2.44 -0.29 8.33
N ASN A 75 2.31 -0.77 9.56
CA ASN A 75 1.35 -0.26 10.53
C ASN A 75 1.85 0.98 11.30
N GLY A 76 3.13 1.34 11.18
CA GLY A 76 3.75 2.42 11.97
C GLY A 76 4.06 2.04 13.41
N GLU A 77 4.01 0.76 13.76
CA GLU A 77 4.20 0.23 15.11
C GLU A 77 5.66 0.27 15.56
N ASP A 78 6.60 0.26 14.60
CA ASP A 78 8.03 0.42 14.84
C ASP A 78 8.47 1.89 14.99
N GLY A 79 7.52 2.83 14.91
CA GLY A 79 7.76 4.27 14.91
C GLY A 79 7.98 4.87 13.52
N SER A 80 7.78 4.10 12.46
CA SER A 80 7.79 4.59 11.09
C SER A 80 6.65 5.59 10.87
N ASP A 81 6.97 6.71 10.21
CA ASP A 81 6.04 7.81 9.94
C ASP A 81 5.79 7.94 8.44
N PHE A 82 4.54 7.85 8.04
CA PHE A 82 4.06 8.03 6.67
C PHE A 82 3.08 9.20 6.55
N SER A 83 3.12 10.14 7.49
CA SER A 83 2.24 11.32 7.54
C SER A 83 2.38 12.25 6.33
N GLN A 84 3.38 12.05 5.47
CA GLN A 84 3.49 12.72 4.19
C GLN A 84 2.39 12.35 3.19
N TYR A 85 1.64 11.27 3.43
CA TYR A 85 0.54 10.81 2.58
C TYR A 85 -0.81 11.16 3.21
N ASP A 86 -1.67 11.83 2.44
CA ASP A 86 -3.00 12.23 2.90
C ASP A 86 -3.88 11.03 3.25
N PHE A 87 -3.79 9.93 2.47
CA PHE A 87 -4.53 8.71 2.76
C PHE A 87 -4.15 8.12 4.12
N TRP A 88 -2.86 8.12 4.48
CA TRP A 88 -2.39 7.58 5.75
C TRP A 88 -2.96 8.34 6.95
N ASN A 89 -3.05 9.65 6.82
CA ASN A 89 -3.64 10.52 7.85
C ASN A 89 -5.17 10.37 7.94
N ALA A 90 -5.80 9.97 6.83
CA ALA A 90 -7.25 9.78 6.75
C ALA A 90 -7.71 8.39 7.23
N ILE A 91 -6.80 7.43 7.46
CA ILE A 91 -7.17 6.13 8.02
C ILE A 91 -7.66 6.32 9.45
N PRO A 92 -8.92 5.98 9.78
CA PRO A 92 -9.46 6.19 11.11
C PRO A 92 -8.77 5.28 12.14
N ASP A 93 -8.56 5.81 13.33
CA ASP A 93 -8.14 5.03 14.49
C ASP A 93 -9.39 4.35 15.08
N THR A 94 -9.75 3.20 14.52
CA THR A 94 -10.94 2.45 14.91
C THR A 94 -10.55 1.39 15.93
N GLU A 95 -11.24 1.36 17.07
CA GLU A 95 -11.05 0.34 18.11
C GLU A 95 -11.21 -1.06 17.48
N GLY A 96 -10.24 -1.93 17.70
CA GLY A 96 -10.23 -3.28 17.15
C GLY A 96 -9.64 -3.43 15.75
N ARG A 97 -9.20 -2.36 15.08
CA ARG A 97 -8.45 -2.48 13.82
C ARG A 97 -7.12 -3.18 14.08
N LEU A 98 -6.89 -4.33 13.46
CA LEU A 98 -5.62 -5.07 13.61
C LEU A 98 -4.52 -4.56 12.71
N MET A 99 -4.86 -4.14 11.51
CA MET A 99 -3.89 -3.69 10.51
C MET A 99 -4.31 -2.38 9.88
N LYS A 100 -3.52 -1.34 10.15
CA LYS A 100 -3.72 -0.03 9.53
C LYS A 100 -3.42 -0.06 8.04
N CYS A 101 -2.44 -0.89 7.63
CA CYS A 101 -1.93 -0.96 6.26
C CYS A 101 -2.80 -1.79 5.31
N GLU A 102 -3.77 -2.59 5.81
CA GLU A 102 -4.57 -3.47 4.96
C GLU A 102 -5.37 -2.66 3.92
N GLY A 103 -5.25 -3.07 2.64
CA GLY A 103 -5.87 -2.40 1.50
C GLY A 103 -5.09 -1.20 0.94
N TYR A 104 -4.02 -0.73 1.62
CA TYR A 104 -3.24 0.45 1.21
C TYR A 104 -1.88 0.12 0.61
N LEU A 105 -1.50 -1.15 0.57
CA LEU A 105 -0.29 -1.63 -0.10
C LEU A 105 -0.63 -1.93 -1.58
N PHE A 106 -0.40 -0.97 -2.47
CA PHE A 106 -0.89 -1.03 -3.85
C PHE A 106 -0.29 -2.23 -4.62
N PRO A 107 -1.10 -3.07 -5.28
CA PRO A 107 -0.62 -4.19 -6.08
C PRO A 107 -0.01 -3.70 -7.40
N ASP A 108 1.26 -4.03 -7.66
CA ASP A 108 1.97 -3.73 -8.91
C ASP A 108 3.25 -4.57 -9.01
N THR A 109 4.05 -4.33 -10.03
CA THR A 109 5.39 -4.89 -10.18
C THR A 109 6.44 -3.86 -9.78
N TYR A 110 7.18 -4.15 -8.72
CA TYR A 110 8.17 -3.25 -8.14
C TYR A 110 9.59 -3.77 -8.32
N GLU A 111 10.53 -2.86 -8.49
CA GLU A 111 11.96 -3.13 -8.42
C GLU A 111 12.52 -2.62 -7.08
N PHE A 112 13.04 -3.53 -6.26
CA PHE A 112 13.61 -3.24 -4.96
C PHE A 112 15.13 -3.41 -4.96
N PHE A 113 15.85 -2.55 -4.26
CA PHE A 113 17.22 -2.82 -3.89
C PHE A 113 17.26 -3.87 -2.77
N THR A 114 18.13 -4.88 -2.90
CA THR A 114 18.20 -5.99 -1.93
C THR A 114 18.82 -5.62 -0.59
N ASP A 115 19.36 -4.41 -0.47
CA ASP A 115 20.06 -3.86 0.70
C ASP A 115 19.40 -2.56 1.21
N ASP A 116 18.10 -2.40 0.95
CA ASP A 116 17.36 -1.21 1.39
C ASP A 116 16.74 -1.40 2.78
N SER A 117 16.21 -0.33 3.34
CA SER A 117 15.49 -0.37 4.61
C SER A 117 14.04 -0.86 4.43
N VAL A 118 13.49 -1.46 5.47
CA VAL A 118 12.08 -1.88 5.50
C VAL A 118 11.16 -0.69 5.24
N TYR A 119 11.49 0.48 5.81
CA TYR A 119 10.76 1.73 5.53
C TYR A 119 10.69 2.04 4.03
N ASN A 120 11.80 1.92 3.29
CA ASN A 120 11.81 2.21 1.86
C ASN A 120 10.99 1.18 1.07
N TYR A 121 10.98 -0.08 1.50
CA TYR A 121 10.13 -1.10 0.90
C TYR A 121 8.66 -0.75 1.06
N VAL A 122 8.20 -0.48 2.28
CA VAL A 122 6.81 -0.09 2.55
C VAL A 122 6.45 1.22 1.85
N ASN A 123 7.35 2.20 1.91
CA ASN A 123 7.14 3.50 1.26
C ASN A 123 6.96 3.39 -0.26
N THR A 124 7.52 2.36 -0.90
CA THR A 124 7.32 2.10 -2.33
C THR A 124 5.86 1.77 -2.63
N PHE A 125 5.22 0.93 -1.84
CA PHE A 125 3.79 0.60 -1.98
C PHE A 125 2.90 1.81 -1.71
N TYR A 126 3.19 2.56 -0.65
CA TYR A 126 2.40 3.74 -0.27
C TYR A 126 2.51 4.87 -1.27
N LYS A 127 3.70 5.08 -1.82
CA LYS A 127 3.91 6.06 -2.88
C LYS A 127 3.09 5.72 -4.12
N GLU A 128 3.00 4.44 -4.47
CA GLU A 128 2.20 4.00 -5.61
C GLU A 128 0.70 4.13 -5.32
N PHE A 129 0.25 3.75 -4.12
CA PHE A 129 -1.13 3.97 -3.71
C PHE A 129 -1.52 5.45 -3.80
N ASP A 130 -0.70 6.34 -3.25
CA ASP A 130 -0.91 7.79 -3.31
C ASP A 130 -0.99 8.28 -4.76
N ALA A 131 -0.05 7.85 -5.60
CA ALA A 131 -0.01 8.23 -7.01
C ALA A 131 -1.25 7.78 -7.79
N LYS A 132 -1.77 6.58 -7.51
CA LYS A 132 -2.95 6.01 -8.18
C LYS A 132 -4.28 6.55 -7.67
N THR A 133 -4.30 7.07 -6.45
CA THR A 133 -5.54 7.53 -5.80
C THR A 133 -5.63 9.05 -5.66
N SER A 134 -4.56 9.78 -5.95
CA SER A 134 -4.52 11.24 -5.82
C SER A 134 -5.66 11.97 -6.52
N ASP A 135 -6.05 11.52 -7.71
CA ASP A 135 -7.12 12.13 -8.51
C ASP A 135 -8.53 11.82 -8.00
N LEU A 136 -8.66 10.89 -7.03
CA LEU A 136 -9.96 10.47 -6.49
C LEU A 136 -10.47 11.35 -5.37
N TRP A 137 -9.59 12.12 -4.70
CA TRP A 137 -9.93 12.89 -3.51
C TRP A 137 -11.09 13.88 -3.72
N ASP A 138 -11.10 14.59 -4.83
CA ASP A 138 -12.18 15.54 -5.14
C ASP A 138 -13.51 14.80 -5.27
N THR A 139 -13.54 13.68 -5.98
CA THR A 139 -14.75 12.86 -6.16
C THR A 139 -15.23 12.24 -4.84
N ILE A 140 -14.30 11.78 -3.98
CA ILE A 140 -14.60 11.22 -2.66
C ILE A 140 -15.27 12.28 -1.79
N ASN A 141 -14.70 13.49 -1.75
CA ASN A 141 -15.23 14.60 -0.98
C ASN A 141 -16.60 15.06 -1.51
N GLU A 142 -16.77 15.15 -2.83
CA GLU A 142 -18.07 15.50 -3.46
C GLU A 142 -19.18 14.50 -3.13
N LYS A 143 -18.82 13.21 -3.02
CA LYS A 143 -19.77 12.14 -2.65
C LYS A 143 -20.02 12.06 -1.13
N GLY A 144 -19.27 12.78 -0.30
CA GLY A 144 -19.40 12.73 1.15
C GLY A 144 -18.98 11.40 1.77
N THR A 145 -18.09 10.67 1.10
CA THR A 145 -17.49 9.41 1.58
C THR A 145 -16.03 9.62 1.98
N THR A 146 -15.36 8.59 2.44
CA THR A 146 -13.95 8.64 2.82
C THR A 146 -13.11 7.71 1.95
N MET A 147 -11.79 7.97 1.86
CA MET A 147 -10.86 7.04 1.20
C MET A 147 -10.92 5.64 1.85
N ASN A 148 -11.10 5.58 3.15
CA ASN A 148 -11.23 4.33 3.89
C ASN A 148 -12.47 3.53 3.46
N ASP A 149 -13.63 4.18 3.30
CA ASP A 149 -14.86 3.52 2.83
C ASP A 149 -14.69 2.99 1.40
N VAL A 150 -14.02 3.78 0.55
CA VAL A 150 -13.72 3.37 -0.83
C VAL A 150 -12.83 2.14 -0.86
N VAL A 151 -11.76 2.10 -0.05
CA VAL A 151 -10.85 0.94 0.04
C VAL A 151 -11.57 -0.29 0.58
N ILE A 152 -12.40 -0.14 1.63
CA ILE A 152 -13.22 -1.24 2.16
C ILE A 152 -14.15 -1.78 1.09
N LEU A 153 -14.92 -0.91 0.43
CA LEU A 153 -15.86 -1.36 -0.62
C LEU A 153 -15.12 -2.02 -1.79
N ALA A 154 -13.98 -1.48 -2.19
CA ALA A 154 -13.14 -2.06 -3.24
C ALA A 154 -12.66 -3.47 -2.88
N SER A 155 -12.30 -3.73 -1.62
CA SER A 155 -11.90 -5.06 -1.17
C SER A 155 -13.04 -6.09 -1.28
N PHE A 156 -14.28 -5.70 -0.96
CA PHE A 156 -15.45 -6.56 -1.16
C PHE A 156 -15.72 -6.81 -2.64
N ILE A 157 -15.59 -5.78 -3.49
CA ILE A 157 -15.78 -5.92 -4.93
C ILE A 157 -14.75 -6.86 -5.52
N GLN A 158 -13.48 -6.74 -5.11
CA GLN A 158 -12.38 -7.60 -5.55
C GLN A 158 -12.65 -9.08 -5.28
N GLU A 159 -13.22 -9.41 -4.12
CA GLU A 159 -13.47 -10.80 -3.72
C GLU A 159 -14.77 -11.37 -4.33
N GLU A 160 -15.76 -10.52 -4.62
CA GLU A 160 -17.03 -10.96 -5.23
C GLU A 160 -16.99 -11.00 -6.75
N ALA A 161 -16.17 -10.17 -7.38
CA ALA A 161 -16.09 -10.11 -8.83
C ALA A 161 -15.19 -11.24 -9.36
N GLY A 162 -15.75 -12.13 -10.14
CA GLY A 162 -14.98 -13.20 -10.79
C GLY A 162 -14.05 -12.72 -11.90
N MET A 163 -14.28 -11.51 -12.42
CA MET A 163 -13.51 -10.87 -13.48
C MET A 163 -13.61 -9.34 -13.37
N PRO A 164 -12.55 -8.57 -13.70
CA PRO A 164 -12.56 -7.11 -13.66
C PRO A 164 -13.71 -6.45 -14.46
N ALA A 165 -14.22 -7.12 -15.49
CA ALA A 165 -15.38 -6.65 -16.27
C ALA A 165 -16.70 -6.65 -15.48
N GLU A 166 -16.74 -7.28 -14.32
CA GLU A 166 -17.92 -7.38 -13.45
C GLU A 166 -17.88 -6.38 -12.29
N ASP A 167 -16.72 -5.81 -11.98
CA ASP A 167 -16.50 -4.89 -10.84
C ASP A 167 -17.56 -3.79 -10.76
N ALA A 168 -17.84 -3.14 -11.89
CA ALA A 168 -18.85 -2.07 -11.94
C ALA A 168 -20.28 -2.56 -11.61
N LYS A 169 -20.61 -3.81 -11.93
CA LYS A 169 -21.92 -4.39 -11.62
C LYS A 169 -22.02 -4.78 -10.15
N VAL A 170 -20.96 -5.38 -9.62
CA VAL A 170 -20.84 -5.73 -8.20
C VAL A 170 -20.90 -4.46 -7.36
N SER A 171 -20.13 -3.43 -7.73
CA SER A 171 -20.16 -2.12 -7.10
C SER A 171 -21.57 -1.52 -7.08
N ALA A 172 -22.26 -1.52 -8.24
CA ALA A 172 -23.63 -1.02 -8.31
C ALA A 172 -24.59 -1.82 -7.41
N CYS A 173 -24.39 -3.13 -7.29
CA CYS A 173 -25.19 -3.98 -6.40
C CYS A 173 -25.00 -3.56 -4.92
N PHE A 174 -23.76 -3.36 -4.49
CA PHE A 174 -23.46 -2.94 -3.12
C PHE A 174 -23.99 -1.54 -2.82
N HIS A 175 -23.79 -0.57 -3.71
CA HIS A 175 -24.35 0.76 -3.56
C HIS A 175 -25.88 0.74 -3.46
N ASN A 176 -26.56 -0.04 -4.31
CA ASN A 176 -27.99 -0.19 -4.24
C ASN A 176 -28.47 -0.75 -2.90
N ARG A 177 -27.73 -1.68 -2.28
CA ARG A 177 -28.06 -2.22 -0.95
C ARG A 177 -27.84 -1.19 0.16
N LEU A 178 -26.73 -0.46 0.10
CA LEU A 178 -26.35 0.54 1.11
C LEU A 178 -27.23 1.79 1.07
N GLU A 179 -27.75 2.16 -0.11
CA GLU A 179 -28.51 3.38 -0.33
C GLU A 179 -30.02 3.15 -0.45
N SER A 180 -30.49 1.90 -0.35
CA SER A 180 -31.89 1.53 -0.60
C SER A 180 -32.82 1.95 0.54
N ASP A 181 -33.94 2.57 0.18
CA ASP A 181 -35.08 2.82 1.09
C ASP A 181 -36.04 1.61 1.22
N ASP A 182 -35.74 0.50 0.54
CA ASP A 182 -36.56 -0.71 0.61
C ASP A 182 -36.44 -1.34 2.01
N PRO A 183 -37.56 -1.67 2.69
CA PRO A 183 -37.52 -2.31 4.01
C PRO A 183 -36.72 -3.61 4.06
N GLN A 184 -36.51 -4.30 2.94
CA GLN A 184 -35.65 -5.48 2.86
C GLN A 184 -34.15 -5.11 3.15
N TRP A 185 -33.74 -3.90 2.81
CA TRP A 185 -32.38 -3.39 2.96
C TRP A 185 -32.27 -2.32 4.07
N ALA A 186 -33.27 -2.25 4.96
CA ALA A 186 -33.35 -1.22 6.00
C ALA A 186 -32.14 -1.19 6.97
N GLU A 187 -31.36 -2.26 7.03
CA GLU A 187 -30.14 -2.34 7.83
C GLU A 187 -28.88 -1.90 7.06
N HIS A 188 -29.04 -1.55 5.77
CA HIS A 188 -27.94 -1.10 4.91
C HIS A 188 -26.71 -2.01 4.94
N LYS A 189 -26.92 -3.32 4.86
CA LYS A 189 -25.87 -4.34 4.90
C LYS A 189 -25.45 -4.76 3.50
N LEU A 190 -24.17 -5.10 3.32
CA LEU A 190 -23.64 -5.63 2.06
C LEU A 190 -24.21 -7.02 1.74
N GLU A 191 -24.49 -7.84 2.76
CA GLU A 191 -24.90 -9.25 2.62
C GLU A 191 -23.98 -10.04 1.68
N SER A 192 -22.67 -9.85 1.87
CA SER A 192 -21.63 -10.51 1.11
C SER A 192 -20.89 -11.52 1.98
N ASN A 193 -20.54 -12.65 1.40
CA ASN A 193 -19.69 -13.65 2.02
C ASN A 193 -18.21 -13.46 1.67
N ALA A 194 -17.85 -12.41 0.94
CA ALA A 194 -16.48 -12.15 0.52
C ALA A 194 -15.49 -12.15 1.69
N SER A 195 -15.84 -11.46 2.78
CA SER A 195 -15.02 -11.45 4.00
C SER A 195 -14.82 -12.84 4.63
N SER A 196 -15.72 -13.80 4.37
CA SER A 196 -15.58 -15.15 4.92
C SER A 196 -14.45 -15.94 4.28
N TYR A 197 -14.10 -15.66 3.04
CA TYR A 197 -12.96 -16.30 2.37
C TYR A 197 -11.66 -15.83 3.00
N ILE A 198 -11.49 -14.55 3.21
CA ILE A 198 -10.32 -13.97 3.87
C ILE A 198 -10.20 -14.48 5.31
N MET A 199 -11.33 -14.55 6.03
CA MET A 199 -11.36 -14.98 7.43
C MET A 199 -11.15 -16.47 7.63
N ASN A 200 -11.51 -17.31 6.65
CA ASN A 200 -11.35 -18.76 6.73
C ASN A 200 -10.02 -19.25 6.13
N ASP A 201 -9.27 -18.39 5.47
CA ASP A 201 -7.93 -18.70 5.03
C ASP A 201 -7.02 -18.92 6.25
N SER A 202 -6.30 -20.03 6.29
CA SER A 202 -5.38 -20.36 7.38
C SER A 202 -4.27 -19.32 7.51
N ASP A 203 -3.86 -18.73 6.42
CA ASP A 203 -2.79 -17.72 6.37
C ASP A 203 -3.29 -16.34 6.80
N ASN A 204 -4.61 -16.11 6.74
CA ASN A 204 -5.28 -14.87 7.16
C ASN A 204 -6.13 -15.07 8.44
N ASN A 205 -5.85 -16.11 9.21
CA ASN A 205 -6.60 -16.45 10.43
C ASN A 205 -6.64 -15.33 11.48
N TYR A 206 -5.72 -14.38 11.43
CA TYR A 206 -5.71 -13.18 12.24
C TYR A 206 -6.98 -12.32 12.07
N LEU A 207 -7.58 -12.29 10.88
CA LEU A 207 -8.82 -11.55 10.62
C LEU A 207 -10.03 -12.22 11.28
N TRP A 208 -10.08 -13.55 11.28
CA TRP A 208 -11.17 -14.32 11.90
C TRP A 208 -11.26 -14.11 13.42
N ASN A 209 -10.12 -14.08 14.07
CA ASN A 209 -10.04 -13.94 15.53
C ASN A 209 -10.03 -12.48 16.01
N SER A 210 -10.21 -11.54 15.11
CA SER A 210 -10.10 -10.12 15.33
C SER A 210 -11.44 -9.48 15.63
N PRO A 211 -11.51 -8.47 16.53
CA PRO A 211 -12.66 -7.58 16.65
C PRO A 211 -13.00 -6.85 15.33
N THR A 212 -12.04 -6.69 14.44
CA THR A 212 -12.24 -6.14 13.09
C THR A 212 -13.04 -7.08 12.17
N ALA A 213 -13.29 -8.33 12.55
CA ALA A 213 -14.26 -9.16 11.86
C ALA A 213 -15.63 -8.48 11.75
N ALA A 214 -16.06 -7.78 12.78
CA ALA A 214 -17.27 -6.95 12.77
C ALA A 214 -17.14 -5.73 11.84
N TYR A 215 -15.94 -5.18 11.70
CA TYR A 215 -15.64 -4.07 10.80
C TYR A 215 -15.85 -4.44 9.33
N TYR A 216 -15.45 -5.66 8.94
CA TYR A 216 -15.72 -6.18 7.59
C TYR A 216 -17.14 -6.74 7.42
N GLY A 217 -18.03 -6.50 8.39
CA GLY A 217 -19.42 -6.92 8.35
C GLY A 217 -19.66 -8.41 8.59
N TRP A 218 -18.67 -9.14 9.08
CA TRP A 218 -18.80 -10.56 9.39
C TRP A 218 -18.77 -10.81 10.92
N PRO A 219 -19.56 -11.73 11.49
CA PRO A 219 -20.62 -12.53 10.83
C PRO A 219 -21.93 -11.77 10.65
N GLU A 220 -22.04 -10.57 11.22
CA GLU A 220 -23.30 -9.82 11.28
C GLU A 220 -23.55 -8.95 10.05
N GLN A 221 -22.59 -8.91 9.12
CA GLN A 221 -22.67 -8.15 7.86
C GLN A 221 -23.25 -6.73 8.06
N GLY A 222 -22.73 -6.03 9.05
CA GLY A 222 -23.12 -4.66 9.33
C GLY A 222 -22.90 -3.74 8.14
N ALA A 223 -23.49 -2.56 8.18
CA ALA A 223 -23.13 -1.48 7.27
C ALA A 223 -21.63 -1.22 7.36
N ILE A 224 -21.03 -0.78 6.26
CA ILE A 224 -19.66 -0.27 6.29
C ILE A 224 -19.67 0.94 7.23
N PRO A 225 -18.83 0.93 8.28
CA PRO A 225 -18.82 2.03 9.25
C PRO A 225 -18.33 3.34 8.63
#